data_951a26dc4b48bbc27e03c5d3da5db7ce
#
_entry.id   951a26dc4b48bbc27e03c5d3da5db7ce
#
_cell.length_a   1.000
_cell.length_b   1.000
_cell.length_c   1.000
_cell.angle_alpha   90.00
_cell.angle_beta   90.00
_cell.angle_gamma   90.00
#
_symmetry.space_group_name_H-M   'P 1'
#
loop_
_entity.id
_entity.type
_entity.pdbx_description
1 polymer ?
#
loop_
_entity_poly.entity_id
_entity_poly.type
_entity_poly.pdbx_seq_one_letter_code
_entity_poly.pdbx_strand_id
1 'polypeptide(L)'
;FLLRFLSDVAASERFDMVVATGDNFGSMDALDMVMDAYRPFLSYPGAFVLGSNDYYSPIPKRWSRYLSRSKPHPVRVVPDLPYLPMVRRMRQAGWVDLSNASGTISLPAGTVSLLGTDDAHIHRDRVGAPASSWAAPGVLHLGVTHAPYTRVVSALTSAGSDLILAGHTHGGQIGIPGAGAIITNCDISRPYAKGLKRWEAPDGTEAWLHVSAGLGTSRYAKIRIATRPEASLLHVHPA
;
A
#
# COMPACT_ATOMS: atom_id res chain seq x y z
N PHE A 1 20.21 -7.48 -2.12
CA PHE A 1 19.39 -7.35 -3.31
C PHE A 1 18.44 -6.15 -3.21
N LEU A 2 17.56 -6.07 -2.20
CA LEU A 2 16.53 -5.02 -2.07
C LEU A 2 17.12 -3.61 -2.11
N LEU A 3 18.09 -3.30 -1.24
CA LEU A 3 18.70 -1.97 -1.16
C LEU A 3 19.34 -1.56 -2.49
N ARG A 4 20.05 -2.50 -3.15
CA ARG A 4 20.65 -2.23 -4.46
C ARG A 4 19.57 -1.96 -5.52
N PHE A 5 18.54 -2.79 -5.59
CA PHE A 5 17.41 -2.58 -6.53
C PHE A 5 16.78 -1.20 -6.34
N LEU A 6 16.49 -0.80 -5.10
CA LEU A 6 15.88 0.50 -4.82
C LEU A 6 16.82 1.67 -5.14
N SER A 7 18.13 1.52 -4.90
CA SER A 7 19.12 2.52 -5.32
C SER A 7 19.21 2.63 -6.84
N ASP A 8 19.15 1.49 -7.55
CA ASP A 8 19.17 1.48 -9.02
C ASP A 8 17.91 2.17 -9.57
N VAL A 9 16.73 1.88 -9.01
CA VAL A 9 15.47 2.56 -9.37
C VAL A 9 15.56 4.08 -9.15
N ALA A 10 16.05 4.50 -8.00
CA ALA A 10 16.18 5.92 -7.68
C ALA A 10 17.19 6.66 -8.59
N ALA A 11 18.17 5.94 -9.14
CA ALA A 11 19.16 6.49 -10.04
C ALA A 11 18.70 6.51 -11.51
N SER A 12 17.89 5.54 -11.93
CA SER A 12 17.49 5.35 -13.33
C SER A 12 16.14 5.97 -13.68
N GLU A 13 15.23 6.09 -12.71
CA GLU A 13 13.87 6.55 -12.95
C GLU A 13 13.67 7.97 -12.42
N ARG A 14 12.71 8.67 -13.02
CA ARG A 14 12.25 9.97 -12.55
C ARG A 14 10.81 9.86 -12.08
N PHE A 15 10.55 10.42 -10.91
CA PHE A 15 9.22 10.45 -10.32
C PHE A 15 9.04 11.75 -9.54
N ASP A 16 7.82 12.26 -9.52
CA ASP A 16 7.47 13.51 -8.83
C ASP A 16 7.06 13.22 -7.38
N MET A 17 6.61 12.01 -7.08
CA MET A 17 6.09 11.62 -5.78
C MET A 17 6.31 10.12 -5.52
N VAL A 18 6.44 9.75 -4.26
CA VAL A 18 6.58 8.36 -3.81
C VAL A 18 5.43 8.00 -2.86
N VAL A 19 4.84 6.82 -3.04
CA VAL A 19 3.82 6.31 -2.13
C VAL A 19 4.23 4.94 -1.59
N ALA A 20 4.27 4.81 -0.26
CA ALA A 20 4.52 3.56 0.44
C ALA A 20 3.21 2.99 0.99
N THR A 21 2.88 1.75 0.58
CA THR A 21 1.62 1.10 0.92
C THR A 21 1.69 0.17 2.14
N GLY A 22 2.76 0.27 2.95
CA GLY A 22 2.87 -0.43 4.25
C GLY A 22 3.49 -1.83 4.19
N ASP A 23 3.49 -2.51 5.33
CA ASP A 23 4.14 -3.81 5.59
C ASP A 23 5.66 -3.76 5.41
N ASN A 24 6.30 -2.82 6.10
CA ASN A 24 7.74 -2.55 5.97
C ASN A 24 8.61 -3.48 6.80
N PHE A 25 8.10 -4.00 7.93
CA PHE A 25 8.90 -4.76 8.89
C PHE A 25 8.74 -6.28 8.76
N GLY A 26 9.86 -6.98 8.91
CA GLY A 26 9.89 -8.43 9.09
C GLY A 26 10.35 -8.86 10.49
N SER A 27 10.91 -7.94 11.27
CA SER A 27 11.48 -8.17 12.61
C SER A 27 11.65 -6.87 13.37
N MET A 28 11.86 -6.96 14.68
CA MET A 28 12.01 -5.79 15.56
C MET A 28 13.30 -4.99 15.31
N ASP A 29 14.33 -5.63 14.78
CA ASP A 29 15.64 -5.05 14.48
C ASP A 29 15.75 -4.48 13.05
N ALA A 30 14.67 -4.48 12.28
CA ALA A 30 14.69 -4.09 10.88
C ALA A 30 14.62 -2.58 10.62
N LEU A 31 14.49 -1.74 11.65
CA LEU A 31 14.26 -0.29 11.48
C LEU A 31 15.29 0.39 10.59
N ASP A 32 16.58 0.16 10.85
CA ASP A 32 17.65 0.83 10.09
C ASP A 32 17.68 0.33 8.64
N MET A 33 17.48 -0.98 8.42
CA MET A 33 17.38 -1.54 7.07
C MET A 33 16.18 -0.97 6.29
N VAL A 34 15.03 -0.80 6.95
CA VAL A 34 13.84 -0.16 6.35
C VAL A 34 14.12 1.28 6.00
N MET A 35 14.74 2.04 6.89
CA MET A 35 15.08 3.44 6.62
C MET A 35 16.18 3.58 5.56
N ASP A 36 17.13 2.64 5.49
CA ASP A 36 18.12 2.59 4.40
C ASP A 36 17.46 2.31 3.04
N ALA A 37 16.42 1.49 3.01
CA ALA A 37 15.63 1.22 1.81
C ALA A 37 14.89 2.48 1.32
N TYR A 38 14.37 3.30 2.21
CA TYR A 38 13.69 4.55 1.86
C TYR A 38 14.65 5.72 1.62
N ARG A 39 15.88 5.68 2.11
CA ARG A 39 16.85 6.78 2.02
C ARG A 39 16.94 7.46 0.64
N PRO A 40 17.01 6.73 -0.49
CA PRO A 40 17.09 7.36 -1.82
C PRO A 40 15.84 8.15 -2.21
N PHE A 41 14.70 7.90 -1.54
CA PHE A 41 13.38 8.45 -1.87
C PHE A 41 12.94 9.57 -0.93
N LEU A 42 13.55 9.70 0.26
CA LEU A 42 13.09 10.64 1.29
C LEU A 42 13.23 12.13 0.89
N SER A 43 13.99 12.43 -0.14
CA SER A 43 14.10 13.79 -0.69
C SER A 43 12.96 14.16 -1.64
N TYR A 44 12.16 13.19 -2.06
CA TYR A 44 10.99 13.42 -2.90
C TYR A 44 9.75 13.64 -2.05
N PRO A 45 8.75 14.42 -2.53
CA PRO A 45 7.43 14.44 -1.93
C PRO A 45 6.90 13.02 -1.78
N GLY A 46 6.32 12.68 -0.63
CA GLY A 46 5.87 11.32 -0.40
C GLY A 46 4.71 11.20 0.56
N ALA A 47 4.04 10.06 0.49
CA ALA A 47 2.99 9.68 1.40
C ALA A 47 3.09 8.19 1.76
N PHE A 48 2.53 7.81 2.90
CA PHE A 48 2.54 6.42 3.32
C PHE A 48 1.30 6.05 4.14
N VAL A 49 0.98 4.78 4.13
CA VAL A 49 0.07 4.11 5.08
C VAL A 49 0.81 2.97 5.76
N LEU A 50 0.25 2.46 6.84
CA LEU A 50 0.81 1.34 7.59
C LEU A 50 0.04 0.05 7.29
N GLY A 51 0.74 -1.09 7.33
CA GLY A 51 0.17 -2.42 7.25
C GLY A 51 0.33 -3.19 8.56
N SER A 52 -0.24 -4.38 8.65
CA SER A 52 -0.21 -5.23 9.85
C SER A 52 1.21 -5.57 10.31
N ASN A 53 2.14 -5.75 9.36
CA ASN A 53 3.55 -6.00 9.64
C ASN A 53 4.36 -4.71 9.89
N ASP A 54 3.71 -3.58 10.08
CA ASP A 54 4.32 -2.40 10.70
C ASP A 54 4.05 -2.37 12.20
N TYR A 55 2.90 -2.92 12.62
CA TYR A 55 2.49 -2.96 14.03
C TYR A 55 2.94 -4.23 14.73
N TYR A 56 2.80 -5.39 14.07
CA TYR A 56 2.87 -6.69 14.72
C TYR A 56 3.87 -7.63 14.06
N SER A 57 4.75 -8.21 14.87
CA SER A 57 5.67 -9.24 14.40
C SER A 57 4.92 -10.39 13.74
N PRO A 58 5.37 -10.88 12.58
CA PRO A 58 4.79 -12.03 11.93
C PRO A 58 4.77 -13.26 12.84
N ILE A 59 3.64 -13.98 12.89
CA ILE A 59 3.49 -15.21 13.66
C ILE A 59 3.59 -16.41 12.71
N PRO A 60 4.30 -17.50 13.10
CA PRO A 60 4.33 -18.73 12.31
C PRO A 60 2.91 -19.25 12.04
N LYS A 61 2.57 -19.42 10.78
CA LYS A 61 1.28 -19.98 10.37
C LYS A 61 1.52 -21.34 9.73
N ARG A 62 0.65 -22.34 10.01
CA ARG A 62 0.67 -23.60 9.25
C ARG A 62 0.50 -23.28 7.77
N TRP A 63 1.29 -23.91 6.89
CA TRP A 63 1.26 -23.69 5.45
C TRP A 63 -0.14 -23.86 4.84
N SER A 64 -0.96 -24.77 5.37
CA SER A 64 -2.35 -24.97 4.95
C SER A 64 -3.25 -23.75 5.15
N ARG A 65 -2.89 -22.81 6.03
CA ARG A 65 -3.60 -21.53 6.21
C ARG A 65 -3.45 -20.59 5.02
N TYR A 66 -2.37 -20.70 4.26
CA TYR A 66 -2.17 -19.92 3.04
C TYR A 66 -3.05 -20.39 1.88
N LEU A 67 -3.71 -21.54 2.02
CA LEU A 67 -4.60 -22.13 1.02
C LEU A 67 -6.08 -22.06 1.42
N SER A 68 -6.41 -21.57 2.62
CA SER A 68 -7.78 -21.51 3.11
C SER A 68 -8.24 -20.06 3.27
N ARG A 69 -9.49 -19.78 2.84
CA ARG A 69 -10.17 -18.53 3.14
C ARG A 69 -10.23 -18.34 4.66
N SER A 70 -9.80 -17.18 5.10
CA SER A 70 -9.42 -16.79 6.45
C SER A 70 -10.34 -17.29 7.58
N LYS A 71 -9.73 -17.90 8.61
CA LYS A 71 -10.28 -17.88 9.96
C LYS A 71 -9.88 -16.59 10.65
N PRO A 72 -10.70 -16.04 11.55
CA PRO A 72 -10.37 -14.78 12.25
C PRO A 72 -9.00 -14.90 12.93
N HIS A 73 -8.19 -13.87 12.77
CA HIS A 73 -6.93 -13.75 13.48
C HIS A 73 -7.21 -13.34 14.93
N PRO A 74 -6.42 -13.83 15.90
CA PRO A 74 -6.49 -13.27 17.23
C PRO A 74 -6.21 -11.77 17.16
N VAL A 75 -7.09 -10.98 17.76
CA VAL A 75 -6.93 -9.52 17.83
C VAL A 75 -5.70 -9.24 18.69
N ARG A 76 -4.65 -8.70 18.08
CA ARG A 76 -3.47 -8.19 18.81
C ARG A 76 -3.70 -6.71 19.06
N VAL A 77 -3.59 -6.32 20.32
CA VAL A 77 -3.93 -4.96 20.76
C VAL A 77 -2.67 -4.10 20.91
N VAL A 78 -1.56 -4.70 21.36
CA VAL A 78 -0.32 -3.99 21.64
C VAL A 78 0.67 -4.23 20.50
N PRO A 79 1.05 -3.18 19.74
CA PRO A 79 2.10 -3.28 18.74
C PRO A 79 3.44 -3.65 19.38
N ASP A 80 4.19 -4.51 18.70
CA ASP A 80 5.52 -4.98 19.13
C ASP A 80 6.64 -4.64 18.13
N LEU A 81 6.32 -3.98 17.02
CA LEU A 81 7.31 -3.53 16.04
C LEU A 81 7.62 -2.03 16.18
N PRO A 82 8.79 -1.57 15.76
CA PRO A 82 9.24 -0.19 15.95
C PRO A 82 8.69 0.78 14.90
N TYR A 83 7.37 0.75 14.64
CA TYR A 83 6.74 1.61 13.63
C TYR A 83 6.79 3.10 13.97
N LEU A 84 6.67 3.46 15.26
CA LEU A 84 6.68 4.87 15.67
C LEU A 84 7.99 5.61 15.32
N PRO A 85 9.20 5.03 15.52
CA PRO A 85 10.43 5.61 15.02
C PRO A 85 10.46 5.78 13.50
N MET A 86 9.95 4.81 12.73
CA MET A 86 9.83 4.90 11.26
C MET A 86 8.90 6.05 10.87
N VAL A 87 7.70 6.10 11.42
CA VAL A 87 6.72 7.17 11.16
C VAL A 87 7.32 8.56 11.45
N ARG A 88 8.03 8.71 12.59
CA ARG A 88 8.71 9.98 12.92
C ARG A 88 9.73 10.36 11.87
N ARG A 89 10.59 9.42 11.43
CA ARG A 89 11.63 9.68 10.42
C ARG A 89 11.01 10.04 9.05
N MET A 90 9.94 9.35 8.64
CA MET A 90 9.23 9.66 7.39
C MET A 90 8.56 11.05 7.44
N ARG A 91 7.87 11.37 8.53
CA ARG A 91 7.27 12.70 8.75
C ARG A 91 8.33 13.81 8.80
N GLN A 92 9.48 13.58 9.43
CA GLN A 92 10.61 14.53 9.44
C GLN A 92 11.19 14.78 8.05
N ALA A 93 11.11 13.79 7.17
CA ALA A 93 11.46 13.93 5.75
C ALA A 93 10.36 14.65 4.92
N GLY A 94 9.24 15.04 5.54
CA GLY A 94 8.14 15.73 4.87
C GLY A 94 7.08 14.81 4.25
N TRP A 95 7.15 13.50 4.49
CA TRP A 95 6.15 12.56 4.00
C TRP A 95 4.85 12.63 4.78
N VAL A 96 3.73 12.55 4.08
CA VAL A 96 2.38 12.59 4.64
C VAL A 96 1.99 11.21 5.16
N ASP A 97 1.69 11.11 6.45
CA ASP A 97 1.10 9.91 7.04
C ASP A 97 -0.41 9.90 6.78
N LEU A 98 -0.86 8.94 6.00
CA LEU A 98 -2.25 8.78 5.59
C LEU A 98 -2.98 7.68 6.39
N SER A 99 -2.45 7.22 7.51
CA SER A 99 -3.11 6.23 8.37
C SER A 99 -4.39 6.81 8.99
N ASN A 100 -5.54 6.61 8.35
CA ASN A 100 -6.84 7.24 8.64
C ASN A 100 -6.80 8.78 8.56
N ALA A 101 -6.09 9.31 7.59
CA ALA A 101 -5.87 10.74 7.45
C ALA A 101 -5.99 11.20 5.99
N SER A 102 -6.17 12.49 5.80
CA SER A 102 -6.09 13.16 4.52
C SER A 102 -4.94 14.16 4.50
N GLY A 103 -4.51 14.55 3.31
CA GLY A 103 -3.44 15.50 3.13
C GLY A 103 -3.37 16.04 1.71
N THR A 104 -2.39 16.89 1.46
CA THR A 104 -2.16 17.50 0.15
C THR A 104 -0.68 17.55 -0.13
N ILE A 105 -0.29 17.24 -1.35
CA ILE A 105 1.08 17.41 -1.86
C ILE A 105 1.02 18.31 -3.08
N SER A 106 1.81 19.37 -3.07
CA SER A 106 1.99 20.25 -4.24
C SER A 106 3.19 19.76 -5.04
N LEU A 107 2.99 19.49 -6.32
CA LEU A 107 3.99 19.08 -7.28
C LEU A 107 4.13 20.16 -8.37
N PRO A 108 5.24 20.21 -9.12
CA PRO A 108 5.37 21.12 -10.25
C PRO A 108 4.25 20.95 -11.29
N ALA A 109 3.75 19.72 -11.47
CA ALA A 109 2.68 19.41 -12.42
C ALA A 109 1.26 19.70 -11.89
N GLY A 110 1.10 20.02 -10.61
CA GLY A 110 -0.21 20.28 -10.00
C GLY A 110 -0.31 19.77 -8.58
N THR A 111 -1.51 19.85 -8.03
CA THR A 111 -1.80 19.43 -6.65
C THR A 111 -2.34 18.00 -6.63
N VAL A 112 -1.87 17.20 -5.69
CA VAL A 112 -2.42 15.88 -5.36
C VAL A 112 -3.10 15.96 -4.01
N SER A 113 -4.38 15.71 -3.96
CA SER A 113 -5.14 15.59 -2.72
C SER A 113 -5.24 14.12 -2.33
N LEU A 114 -4.95 13.81 -1.07
CA LEU A 114 -4.71 12.48 -0.58
C LEU A 114 -5.74 12.09 0.48
N LEU A 115 -6.25 10.87 0.38
CA LEU A 115 -7.12 10.27 1.40
C LEU A 115 -6.65 8.85 1.68
N GLY A 116 -6.29 8.54 2.92
CA GLY A 116 -5.79 7.22 3.27
C GLY A 116 -6.50 6.57 4.43
N THR A 117 -6.31 5.25 4.54
CA THR A 117 -6.79 4.44 5.65
C THR A 117 -5.64 3.69 6.32
N ASP A 118 -5.78 3.43 7.61
CA ASP A 118 -4.98 2.44 8.31
C ASP A 118 -5.37 1.03 7.83
N ASP A 119 -4.71 -0.01 8.29
CA ASP A 119 -4.83 -1.35 7.74
C ASP A 119 -6.18 -2.01 7.98
N ALA A 120 -6.86 -2.31 6.88
CA ALA A 120 -8.13 -3.02 6.85
C ALA A 120 -8.02 -4.48 7.26
N HIS A 121 -6.85 -5.12 7.10
CA HIS A 121 -6.63 -6.52 7.45
C HIS A 121 -6.73 -6.78 8.96
N ILE A 122 -6.40 -5.79 9.77
CA ILE A 122 -6.48 -5.82 11.23
C ILE A 122 -7.60 -4.92 11.78
N HIS A 123 -8.55 -4.51 10.93
CA HIS A 123 -9.72 -3.71 11.30
C HIS A 123 -9.39 -2.35 11.93
N ARG A 124 -8.30 -1.71 11.51
CA ARG A 124 -7.91 -0.37 11.96
C ARG A 124 -8.36 0.73 11.00
N ASP A 125 -8.83 0.36 9.81
CA ASP A 125 -9.24 1.29 8.76
C ASP A 125 -10.44 2.15 9.15
N ARG A 126 -10.32 3.43 8.85
CA ARG A 126 -11.41 4.41 8.87
C ARG A 126 -11.23 5.31 7.66
N VAL A 127 -12.26 5.43 6.86
CA VAL A 127 -12.28 6.44 5.79
C VAL A 127 -12.77 7.73 6.42
N GLY A 128 -11.84 8.68 6.56
CA GLY A 128 -12.12 10.02 7.10
C GLY A 128 -12.70 10.96 6.03
N ALA A 129 -12.92 12.22 6.41
CA ALA A 129 -13.27 13.25 5.45
C ALA A 129 -12.04 13.59 4.57
N PRO A 130 -12.24 13.82 3.28
CA PRO A 130 -11.19 14.34 2.40
C PRO A 130 -10.67 15.70 2.89
N ALA A 131 -9.45 16.06 2.48
CA ALA A 131 -8.91 17.39 2.71
C ALA A 131 -9.72 18.46 1.94
N SER A 132 -9.68 19.72 2.38
CA SER A 132 -10.37 20.82 1.71
C SER A 132 -9.94 21.00 0.23
N SER A 133 -8.71 20.65 -0.10
CA SER A 133 -8.18 20.63 -1.47
C SER A 133 -8.90 19.65 -2.39
N TRP A 134 -9.62 18.66 -1.84
CA TRP A 134 -10.35 17.65 -2.62
C TRP A 134 -11.46 18.26 -3.49
N ALA A 135 -12.03 19.39 -3.08
CA ALA A 135 -13.07 20.07 -3.86
C ALA A 135 -12.51 21.02 -4.94
N ALA A 136 -11.19 21.20 -5.02
CA ALA A 136 -10.59 22.13 -5.98
C ALA A 136 -10.54 21.52 -7.39
N PRO A 137 -10.84 22.26 -8.45
CA PRO A 137 -10.77 21.77 -9.82
C PRO A 137 -9.31 21.49 -10.23
N GLY A 138 -9.12 20.49 -11.09
CA GLY A 138 -7.80 20.14 -11.63
C GLY A 138 -6.83 19.50 -10.64
N VAL A 139 -7.37 18.96 -9.54
CA VAL A 139 -6.62 18.24 -8.50
C VAL A 139 -6.75 16.74 -8.74
N LEU A 140 -5.64 16.01 -8.67
CA LEU A 140 -5.67 14.54 -8.65
C LEU A 140 -6.11 14.07 -7.26
N HIS A 141 -7.16 13.24 -7.19
CA HIS A 141 -7.64 12.62 -5.95
C HIS A 141 -7.07 11.22 -5.80
N LEU A 142 -6.14 11.06 -4.88
CA LEU A 142 -5.42 9.82 -4.67
C LEU A 142 -5.86 9.15 -3.36
N GLY A 143 -6.52 8.00 -3.48
CA GLY A 143 -6.82 7.10 -2.38
C GLY A 143 -5.62 6.20 -2.06
N VAL A 144 -5.29 5.97 -0.78
CA VAL A 144 -4.20 5.06 -0.39
C VAL A 144 -4.67 4.15 0.73
N THR A 145 -4.49 2.85 0.56
CA THR A 145 -4.75 1.85 1.59
C THR A 145 -3.69 0.76 1.58
N HIS A 146 -3.41 0.13 2.72
CA HIS A 146 -2.53 -1.04 2.72
C HIS A 146 -3.20 -2.22 2.04
N ALA A 147 -4.30 -2.71 2.61
CA ALA A 147 -4.99 -3.91 2.14
C ALA A 147 -6.26 -3.55 1.35
N PRO A 148 -6.38 -3.99 0.08
CA PRO A 148 -7.49 -3.63 -0.79
C PRO A 148 -8.77 -4.42 -0.48
N TYR A 149 -9.28 -4.31 0.75
CA TYR A 149 -10.58 -4.86 1.08
C TYR A 149 -11.69 -4.16 0.30
N THR A 150 -12.62 -4.92 -0.25
CA THR A 150 -13.72 -4.43 -1.10
C THR A 150 -14.44 -3.21 -0.49
N ARG A 151 -14.75 -3.27 0.82
CA ARG A 151 -15.41 -2.18 1.55
C ARG A 151 -14.57 -0.89 1.59
N VAL A 152 -13.24 -1.01 1.70
CA VAL A 152 -12.34 0.15 1.77
C VAL A 152 -12.13 0.74 0.40
N VAL A 153 -11.87 -0.09 -0.61
CA VAL A 153 -11.72 0.36 -1.99
C VAL A 153 -12.99 1.06 -2.46
N SER A 154 -14.17 0.47 -2.21
CA SER A 154 -15.46 1.10 -2.54
C SER A 154 -15.67 2.41 -1.80
N ALA A 155 -15.35 2.49 -0.51
CA ALA A 155 -15.52 3.73 0.26
C ALA A 155 -14.57 4.86 -0.22
N LEU A 156 -13.32 4.54 -0.59
CA LEU A 156 -12.40 5.51 -1.20
C LEU A 156 -12.88 5.95 -2.59
N THR A 157 -13.44 5.02 -3.38
CA THR A 157 -14.05 5.34 -4.69
C THR A 157 -15.25 6.26 -4.53
N SER A 158 -16.18 5.92 -3.64
CA SER A 158 -17.36 6.75 -3.34
C SER A 158 -17.03 8.11 -2.75
N ALA A 159 -15.85 8.24 -2.10
CA ALA A 159 -15.33 9.52 -1.66
C ALA A 159 -14.78 10.38 -2.82
N GLY A 160 -14.72 9.86 -4.05
CA GLY A 160 -14.31 10.57 -5.26
C GLY A 160 -12.81 10.42 -5.59
N SER A 161 -12.16 9.33 -5.18
CA SER A 161 -10.78 9.06 -5.63
C SER A 161 -10.75 8.77 -7.13
N ASP A 162 -9.83 9.40 -7.86
CA ASP A 162 -9.54 9.11 -9.27
C ASP A 162 -8.70 7.83 -9.40
N LEU A 163 -7.73 7.67 -8.49
CA LEU A 163 -6.81 6.55 -8.42
C LEU A 163 -6.67 6.08 -6.97
N ILE A 164 -6.68 4.76 -6.77
CA ILE A 164 -6.45 4.14 -5.47
C ILE A 164 -5.20 3.27 -5.56
N LEU A 165 -4.28 3.44 -4.62
CA LEU A 165 -3.05 2.63 -4.49
C LEU A 165 -3.16 1.69 -3.30
N ALA A 166 -2.81 0.42 -3.53
CA ALA A 166 -2.84 -0.60 -2.49
C ALA A 166 -1.67 -1.61 -2.62
N GLY A 167 -1.42 -2.36 -1.56
CA GLY A 167 -0.42 -3.43 -1.49
C GLY A 167 -1.02 -4.73 -0.95
N HIS A 168 -0.39 -5.32 0.10
CA HIS A 168 -0.86 -6.45 0.91
C HIS A 168 -0.94 -7.81 0.20
N THR A 169 -1.46 -7.86 -1.01
CA THR A 169 -1.77 -9.11 -1.72
C THR A 169 -0.54 -9.91 -2.15
N HIS A 170 0.62 -9.25 -2.23
CA HIS A 170 1.85 -9.78 -2.84
C HIS A 170 1.61 -10.33 -4.28
N GLY A 171 0.59 -9.81 -4.98
CA GLY A 171 0.15 -10.34 -6.27
C GLY A 171 -0.39 -11.78 -6.18
N GLY A 172 -0.87 -12.16 -4.98
CA GLY A 172 -1.25 -13.53 -4.64
C GLY A 172 -0.10 -14.40 -4.16
N GLN A 173 1.14 -13.88 -4.13
CA GLN A 173 2.40 -14.53 -3.74
C GLN A 173 2.67 -15.87 -4.45
N ILE A 174 1.66 -16.76 -4.49
CA ILE A 174 1.64 -18.01 -5.26
C ILE A 174 0.56 -17.88 -6.32
N GLY A 175 0.98 -17.93 -7.58
CA GLY A 175 0.10 -17.85 -8.74
C GLY A 175 0.32 -19.01 -9.70
N ILE A 176 -0.58 -19.16 -10.65
CA ILE A 176 -0.46 -20.07 -11.77
C ILE A 176 -0.01 -19.26 -12.98
N PRO A 177 1.07 -19.66 -13.68
CA PRO A 177 1.49 -18.99 -14.91
C PRO A 177 0.31 -18.88 -15.90
N GLY A 178 0.02 -17.65 -16.37
CA GLY A 178 -1.09 -17.38 -17.28
C GLY A 178 -2.48 -17.28 -16.64
N ALA A 179 -2.70 -17.80 -15.42
CA ALA A 179 -3.99 -17.76 -14.73
C ALA A 179 -4.02 -16.79 -13.53
N GLY A 180 -2.86 -16.28 -13.09
CA GLY A 180 -2.75 -15.27 -12.03
C GLY A 180 -2.80 -15.83 -10.60
N ALA A 181 -3.20 -14.99 -9.66
CA ALA A 181 -3.22 -15.29 -8.23
C ALA A 181 -4.14 -16.45 -7.83
N ILE A 182 -3.68 -17.30 -6.91
CA ILE A 182 -4.53 -18.32 -6.29
C ILE A 182 -5.34 -17.72 -5.15
N ILE A 183 -4.70 -16.87 -4.33
CA ILE A 183 -5.28 -16.24 -3.12
C ILE A 183 -4.86 -14.77 -3.07
N THR A 184 -5.70 -13.91 -2.52
CA THR A 184 -5.45 -12.48 -2.36
C THR A 184 -5.16 -12.05 -0.92
N ASN A 185 -5.34 -12.95 0.05
CA ASN A 185 -5.29 -12.69 1.50
C ASN A 185 -6.30 -11.65 2.02
N CYS A 186 -7.23 -11.21 1.20
CA CYS A 186 -8.35 -10.33 1.52
C CYS A 186 -9.58 -10.75 0.71
N ASP A 187 -10.66 -9.98 0.75
CA ASP A 187 -11.91 -10.30 0.07
C ASP A 187 -11.95 -9.86 -1.40
N ILE A 188 -10.93 -9.14 -1.87
CA ILE A 188 -10.88 -8.70 -3.27
C ILE A 188 -10.75 -9.89 -4.23
N SER A 189 -11.38 -9.81 -5.36
CA SER A 189 -11.34 -10.90 -6.35
C SER A 189 -9.94 -11.04 -6.99
N ARG A 190 -9.58 -12.27 -7.39
CA ARG A 190 -8.25 -12.62 -7.90
C ARG A 190 -7.73 -11.75 -9.04
N PRO A 191 -8.54 -11.30 -10.02
CA PRO A 191 -8.08 -10.40 -11.06
C PRO A 191 -7.49 -9.10 -10.53
N TYR A 192 -7.91 -8.64 -9.35
CA TYR A 192 -7.42 -7.41 -8.70
C TYR A 192 -6.22 -7.66 -7.78
N ALA A 193 -5.66 -8.86 -7.75
CA ALA A 193 -4.51 -9.17 -6.90
C ALA A 193 -3.27 -8.34 -7.22
N LYS A 194 -3.16 -7.80 -8.44
CA LYS A 194 -2.09 -6.88 -8.85
C LYS A 194 -2.42 -6.13 -10.14
N GLY A 195 -1.66 -5.04 -10.36
CA GLY A 195 -1.76 -4.21 -11.56
C GLY A 195 -2.87 -3.16 -11.47
N LEU A 196 -3.04 -2.42 -12.56
CA LEU A 196 -3.98 -1.32 -12.68
C LEU A 196 -5.29 -1.81 -13.33
N LYS A 197 -6.43 -1.53 -12.71
CA LYS A 197 -7.77 -1.93 -13.17
C LYS A 197 -8.82 -0.92 -12.78
N ARG A 198 -9.91 -0.85 -13.54
CA ARG A 198 -11.10 -0.11 -13.13
C ARG A 198 -11.79 -0.82 -11.96
N TRP A 199 -12.25 -0.03 -11.01
CA TRP A 199 -13.08 -0.44 -9.90
C TRP A 199 -14.36 0.37 -9.91
N GLU A 200 -15.48 -0.31 -9.77
CA GLU A 200 -16.80 0.29 -9.63
C GLU A 200 -17.32 0.01 -8.22
N ALA A 201 -17.68 1.06 -7.51
CA ALA A 201 -18.28 0.97 -6.19
C ALA A 201 -19.79 0.66 -6.30
N PRO A 202 -20.44 0.17 -5.23
CA PRO A 202 -21.87 -0.18 -5.25
C PRO A 202 -22.82 0.99 -5.57
N ASP A 203 -22.37 2.22 -5.43
CA ASP A 203 -23.13 3.44 -5.77
C ASP A 203 -22.96 3.87 -7.24
N GLY A 204 -22.21 3.10 -8.03
CA GLY A 204 -21.95 3.37 -9.44
C GLY A 204 -20.78 4.33 -9.69
N THR A 205 -20.11 4.82 -8.64
CA THR A 205 -18.89 5.61 -8.83
C THR A 205 -17.72 4.72 -9.26
N GLU A 206 -16.81 5.27 -10.06
CA GLU A 206 -15.66 4.54 -10.59
C GLU A 206 -14.33 5.18 -10.18
N ALA A 207 -13.30 4.36 -10.00
CA ALA A 207 -11.91 4.76 -9.81
C ALA A 207 -10.95 3.81 -10.53
N TRP A 208 -9.72 4.25 -10.75
CA TRP A 208 -8.64 3.32 -11.04
C TRP A 208 -8.11 2.72 -9.73
N LEU A 209 -7.95 1.41 -9.69
CA LEU A 209 -7.30 0.69 -8.59
C LEU A 209 -5.99 0.09 -9.08
N HIS A 210 -4.89 0.49 -8.48
CA HIS A 210 -3.59 -0.16 -8.66
C HIS A 210 -3.22 -0.93 -7.39
N VAL A 211 -2.99 -2.23 -7.53
CA VAL A 211 -2.49 -3.08 -6.45
C VAL A 211 -1.08 -3.53 -6.79
N SER A 212 -0.11 -3.15 -5.96
CA SER A 212 1.29 -3.56 -6.12
C SER A 212 1.52 -4.95 -5.54
N ALA A 213 2.30 -5.78 -6.24
CA ALA A 213 2.78 -7.02 -5.65
C ALA A 213 3.88 -6.80 -4.61
N GLY A 214 4.45 -5.60 -4.54
CA GLY A 214 5.46 -5.22 -3.58
C GLY A 214 6.78 -5.99 -3.68
N LEU A 215 7.75 -5.60 -2.90
CA LEU A 215 9.12 -6.15 -2.92
C LEU A 215 9.32 -7.30 -1.92
N GLY A 216 8.55 -7.31 -0.84
CA GLY A 216 8.66 -8.26 0.26
C GLY A 216 7.97 -9.59 0.04
N THR A 217 8.17 -10.48 0.99
CA THR A 217 7.42 -11.73 1.13
C THR A 217 6.99 -11.89 2.59
N SER A 218 5.99 -12.71 2.85
CA SER A 218 5.72 -13.13 4.23
C SER A 218 6.96 -13.80 4.83
N ARG A 219 7.31 -13.45 6.07
CA ARG A 219 8.49 -14.00 6.78
C ARG A 219 8.52 -15.53 6.79
N TYR A 220 7.36 -16.16 6.88
CA TYR A 220 7.21 -17.61 6.98
C TYR A 220 6.82 -18.31 5.68
N ALA A 221 6.61 -17.53 4.60
CA ALA A 221 6.35 -18.03 3.26
C ALA A 221 7.21 -17.23 2.27
N LYS A 222 8.52 -17.51 2.26
CA LYS A 222 9.52 -16.75 1.47
C LYS A 222 9.51 -17.07 -0.02
N ILE A 223 8.54 -17.84 -0.50
CA ILE A 223 8.48 -18.31 -1.89
C ILE A 223 7.44 -17.47 -2.64
N ARG A 224 7.85 -16.93 -3.79
CA ARG A 224 6.96 -16.37 -4.81
C ARG A 224 6.97 -17.27 -6.04
N ILE A 225 5.77 -17.62 -6.53
CA ILE A 225 5.61 -18.44 -7.75
C ILE A 225 4.74 -17.64 -8.71
N ALA A 226 5.22 -17.45 -9.95
CA ALA A 226 4.55 -16.67 -11.01
C ALA A 226 4.21 -15.23 -10.63
N THR A 227 4.81 -14.70 -9.55
CA THR A 227 4.63 -13.32 -9.09
C THR A 227 6.00 -12.76 -8.71
N ARG A 228 6.57 -11.91 -9.57
CA ARG A 228 7.86 -11.26 -9.28
C ARG A 228 7.66 -10.14 -8.26
N PRO A 229 8.68 -9.86 -7.40
CA PRO A 229 8.72 -8.60 -6.65
C PRO A 229 8.70 -7.41 -7.60
N GLU A 230 7.99 -6.35 -7.22
CA GLU A 230 7.87 -5.15 -8.05
C GLU A 230 7.82 -3.87 -7.21
N ALA A 231 8.38 -2.80 -7.75
CA ALA A 231 8.01 -1.42 -7.49
C ALA A 231 7.32 -0.90 -8.75
N SER A 232 6.24 -0.16 -8.62
CA SER A 232 5.44 0.29 -9.76
C SER A 232 5.71 1.76 -10.04
N LEU A 233 6.01 2.10 -11.28
CA LEU A 233 6.02 3.48 -11.77
C LEU A 233 4.70 3.73 -12.51
N LEU A 234 3.93 4.71 -12.07
CA LEU A 234 2.66 5.08 -12.67
C LEU A 234 2.78 6.47 -13.30
N HIS A 235 2.40 6.58 -14.56
CA HIS A 235 2.27 7.85 -15.24
C HIS A 235 0.79 8.27 -15.22
N VAL A 236 0.51 9.40 -14.59
CA VAL A 236 -0.85 9.95 -14.47
C VAL A 236 -0.93 11.17 -15.39
N HIS A 237 -1.92 11.19 -16.26
CA HIS A 237 -2.20 12.28 -17.18
C HIS A 237 -3.61 12.79 -16.95
N PRO A 238 -3.87 14.10 -17.18
CA PRO A 238 -5.23 14.61 -17.22
C PRO A 238 -6.08 13.86 -18.25
N ALA A 239 -7.36 13.69 -17.95
CA ALA A 239 -8.33 13.05 -18.84
C ALA A 239 -8.74 14.01 -19.99
#